data_3679adbeabc26e7cb2e0ccd6c6777325
#
_entry.id   3679adbeabc26e7cb2e0ccd6c6777325
#
_cell.length_a   1.000
_cell.length_b   1.000
_cell.length_c   1.000
_cell.angle_alpha   90.00
_cell.angle_beta   90.00
_cell.angle_gamma   90.00
#
_symmetry.space_group_name_H-M   'P 1'
#
loop_
_entity.id
_entity.type
_entity.pdbx_description
1 polymer ?
#
loop_
_entity_poly.entity_id
_entity_poly.type
_entity_poly.pdbx_seq_one_letter_code
_entity_poly.pdbx_strand_id
1 'polypeptide(L)'
;MAMSNMTYNNVFDHAYEMLKENIRYDDIRDTDDLHDAIHAAADSAVPVYYADIFSVMASEGIDLEFEDSGLMPETMDVTRILQARIYEQLTIDLWEDAEDLLNEYLEEVEEEEEE
;
A
#
# COMPACT_ATOMS: atom_id res chain seq x y z
N MET A 1 -25.73 -11.20 5.49
CA MET A 1 -24.60 -10.35 5.82
C MET A 1 -23.43 -10.65 4.89
N ALA A 2 -23.05 -9.67 4.10
CA ALA A 2 -21.96 -9.88 3.15
C ALA A 2 -20.63 -9.88 3.91
N MET A 3 -19.92 -10.99 3.85
CA MET A 3 -18.56 -11.07 4.37
C MET A 3 -17.63 -10.61 3.25
N SER A 4 -16.67 -9.79 3.60
CA SER A 4 -15.68 -9.34 2.63
C SER A 4 -14.76 -10.49 2.25
N ASN A 5 -14.43 -10.57 0.98
CA ASN A 5 -13.45 -11.53 0.46
C ASN A 5 -12.14 -10.84 0.08
N MET A 6 -11.98 -9.58 0.49
CA MET A 6 -10.78 -8.83 0.17
C MET A 6 -9.57 -9.45 0.83
N THR A 7 -8.49 -9.64 0.06
CA THR A 7 -7.24 -10.16 0.57
C THR A 7 -6.17 -9.09 0.52
N TYR A 8 -5.07 -9.31 1.23
CA TYR A 8 -3.92 -8.41 1.15
C TYR A 8 -3.41 -8.29 -0.30
N ASN A 9 -3.41 -9.40 -1.04
CA ASN A 9 -2.99 -9.38 -2.45
C ASN A 9 -3.85 -8.44 -3.29
N ASN A 10 -5.17 -8.39 -3.03
CA ASN A 10 -6.05 -7.46 -3.73
C ASN A 10 -5.66 -6.00 -3.44
N VAL A 11 -5.37 -5.72 -2.17
CA VAL A 11 -4.95 -4.37 -1.75
C VAL A 11 -3.58 -4.03 -2.36
N PHE A 12 -2.66 -4.98 -2.32
CA PHE A 12 -1.33 -4.80 -2.90
C PHE A 12 -1.40 -4.55 -4.40
N ASP A 13 -2.19 -5.36 -5.13
CA ASP A 13 -2.35 -5.19 -6.58
C ASP A 13 -2.89 -3.80 -6.90
N HIS A 14 -3.86 -3.34 -6.14
CA HIS A 14 -4.43 -2.01 -6.33
C HIS A 14 -3.37 -0.92 -6.07
N ALA A 15 -2.62 -1.05 -4.97
CA ALA A 15 -1.56 -0.10 -4.62
C ALA A 15 -0.45 -0.11 -5.68
N TYR A 16 -0.10 -1.29 -6.18
CA TYR A 16 0.92 -1.44 -7.20
C TYR A 16 0.52 -0.71 -8.50
N GLU A 17 -0.73 -0.90 -8.94
CA GLU A 17 -1.24 -0.20 -10.12
C GLU A 17 -1.28 1.31 -9.91
N MET A 18 -1.69 1.76 -8.72
CA MET A 18 -1.70 3.18 -8.39
C MET A 18 -0.28 3.77 -8.42
N LEU A 19 0.69 3.03 -7.88
CA LEU A 19 2.08 3.46 -7.89
C LEU A 19 2.60 3.59 -9.32
N LYS A 20 2.33 2.61 -10.15
CA LYS A 20 2.73 2.60 -11.54
C LYS A 20 2.17 3.80 -12.30
N GLU A 21 0.88 4.09 -12.08
CA GLU A 21 0.24 5.26 -12.68
C GLU A 21 0.82 6.57 -12.15
N ASN A 22 1.07 6.65 -10.85
CA ASN A 22 1.61 7.86 -10.21
C ASN A 22 3.02 8.18 -10.71
N ILE A 23 3.84 7.16 -10.91
CA ILE A 23 5.20 7.35 -11.46
C ILE A 23 5.12 8.03 -12.82
N ARG A 24 4.22 7.58 -13.66
CA ARG A 24 4.04 8.15 -15.01
C ARG A 24 3.39 9.53 -14.98
N TYR A 25 2.35 9.65 -14.18
CA TYR A 25 1.57 10.90 -14.10
C TYR A 25 2.41 12.06 -13.55
N ASP A 26 3.13 11.78 -12.46
CA ASP A 26 3.93 12.80 -11.77
C ASP A 26 5.36 12.93 -12.31
N ASP A 27 5.71 12.13 -13.31
CA ASP A 27 7.04 12.11 -13.90
C ASP A 27 8.14 11.91 -12.84
N ILE A 28 7.97 10.87 -12.06
CA ILE A 28 8.89 10.53 -10.99
C ILE A 28 10.22 10.03 -11.57
N ARG A 29 11.32 10.68 -11.22
CA ARG A 29 12.64 10.33 -11.74
C ARG A 29 13.69 10.05 -10.67
N ASP A 30 13.39 10.36 -9.41
CA ASP A 30 14.31 10.11 -8.31
C ASP A 30 13.66 9.35 -7.16
N THR A 31 14.48 8.90 -6.22
CA THR A 31 13.99 8.08 -5.10
C THR A 31 13.20 8.87 -4.06
N ASP A 32 13.46 10.16 -3.92
CA ASP A 32 12.72 11.00 -2.97
C ASP A 32 11.27 11.15 -3.42
N ASP A 33 11.06 11.44 -4.69
CA ASP A 33 9.71 11.54 -5.27
C ASP A 33 9.05 10.17 -5.31
N LEU A 34 9.84 9.11 -5.55
CA LEU A 34 9.34 7.75 -5.54
C LEU A 34 8.77 7.38 -4.16
N HIS A 35 9.45 7.79 -3.09
CA HIS A 35 9.00 7.56 -1.72
C HIS A 35 7.61 8.18 -1.50
N ASP A 36 7.42 9.42 -1.94
CA ASP A 36 6.12 10.10 -1.83
C ASP A 36 5.04 9.37 -2.65
N ALA A 37 5.39 8.90 -3.84
CA ALA A 37 4.46 8.15 -4.69
C ALA A 37 4.03 6.83 -4.03
N ILE A 38 4.96 6.14 -3.36
CA ILE A 38 4.67 4.90 -2.63
C ILE A 38 3.67 5.17 -1.51
N HIS A 39 3.91 6.21 -0.72
CA HIS A 39 3.02 6.56 0.38
C HIS A 39 1.63 6.95 -0.13
N ALA A 40 1.55 7.69 -1.22
CA ALA A 40 0.27 8.06 -1.82
C ALA A 40 -0.49 6.83 -2.32
N ALA A 41 0.20 5.91 -2.98
CA ALA A 41 -0.40 4.69 -3.49
C ALA A 41 -0.91 3.79 -2.36
N ALA A 42 -0.10 3.62 -1.31
CA ALA A 42 -0.48 2.81 -0.15
C ALA A 42 -1.69 3.41 0.55
N ASP A 43 -1.69 4.73 0.76
CA ASP A 43 -2.78 5.42 1.42
C ASP A 43 -4.10 5.26 0.64
N SER A 44 -4.03 5.34 -0.68
CA SER A 44 -5.21 5.18 -1.54
C SER A 44 -5.76 3.76 -1.53
N ALA A 45 -4.92 2.76 -1.28
CA ALA A 45 -5.30 1.35 -1.35
C ALA A 45 -5.79 0.79 -0.01
N VAL A 46 -5.45 1.43 1.11
CA VAL A 46 -5.86 0.94 2.42
C VAL A 46 -7.39 0.94 2.52
N PRO A 47 -8.00 -0.21 2.89
CA PRO A 47 -9.46 -0.28 2.99
C PRO A 47 -10.00 0.58 4.13
N VAL A 48 -11.23 1.06 3.97
CA VAL A 48 -11.88 1.93 4.97
C VAL A 48 -13.04 1.23 5.68
N TYR A 49 -13.54 0.14 5.12
CA TYR A 49 -14.65 -0.60 5.71
C TYR A 49 -14.14 -1.70 6.64
N TYR A 50 -14.78 -1.85 7.77
CA TYR A 50 -14.45 -2.84 8.78
C TYR A 50 -14.26 -4.24 8.22
N ALA A 51 -15.25 -4.71 7.45
CA ALA A 51 -15.22 -6.06 6.90
C ALA A 51 -13.99 -6.27 6.02
N ASP A 52 -13.66 -5.26 5.22
CA ASP A 52 -12.49 -5.32 4.33
C ASP A 52 -11.19 -5.32 5.12
N ILE A 53 -11.10 -4.46 6.13
CA ILE A 53 -9.91 -4.36 6.97
C ILE A 53 -9.62 -5.71 7.66
N PHE A 54 -10.63 -6.30 8.29
CA PHE A 54 -10.47 -7.58 8.97
C PHE A 54 -10.17 -8.71 8.00
N SER A 55 -10.78 -8.70 6.82
CA SER A 55 -10.53 -9.70 5.78
C SER A 55 -9.07 -9.65 5.31
N VAL A 56 -8.55 -8.45 5.07
CA VAL A 56 -7.15 -8.25 4.65
C VAL A 56 -6.19 -8.70 5.74
N MET A 57 -6.45 -8.32 6.98
CA MET A 57 -5.59 -8.71 8.10
C MET A 57 -5.56 -10.23 8.28
N ALA A 58 -6.71 -10.87 8.17
CA ALA A 58 -6.79 -12.33 8.29
C ALA A 58 -6.04 -13.03 7.15
N SER A 59 -6.10 -12.48 5.95
CA SER A 59 -5.45 -13.08 4.78
C SER A 59 -3.93 -13.04 4.88
N GLU A 60 -3.39 -12.00 5.49
CA GLU A 60 -1.94 -11.83 5.64
C GLU A 60 -1.40 -12.55 6.88
N GLY A 61 -2.27 -12.95 7.80
CA GLY A 61 -1.83 -13.54 9.05
C GLY A 61 -1.14 -12.55 9.97
N ILE A 62 -1.46 -11.27 9.81
CA ILE A 62 -0.90 -10.23 10.64
C ILE A 62 -1.42 -10.37 12.06
N ASP A 63 -0.51 -10.46 13.02
CA ASP A 63 -0.82 -10.67 14.40
C ASP A 63 -1.47 -9.45 15.04
N LEU A 64 -2.64 -9.65 15.62
CA LEU A 64 -3.36 -8.60 16.33
C LEU A 64 -2.99 -8.65 17.82
N GLU A 65 -1.70 -8.44 18.12
CA GLU A 65 -1.25 -8.46 19.50
C GLU A 65 -1.53 -7.12 20.18
N PHE A 66 -2.72 -7.00 20.74
CA PHE A 66 -3.05 -5.88 21.60
C PHE A 66 -2.75 -6.17 23.06
N GLU A 67 -2.37 -7.42 23.36
CA GLU A 67 -2.19 -7.88 24.74
C GLU A 67 -1.02 -7.21 25.45
N ASP A 68 0.03 -6.86 24.72
CA ASP A 68 1.25 -6.32 25.31
C ASP A 68 1.14 -4.87 25.78
N SER A 69 0.16 -4.14 25.30
CA SER A 69 0.01 -2.74 25.68
C SER A 69 -0.81 -2.52 26.94
N GLY A 70 -1.55 -3.54 27.39
CA GLY A 70 -2.44 -3.42 28.53
C GLY A 70 -3.57 -2.41 28.34
N LEU A 71 -3.65 -1.85 27.16
CA LEU A 71 -4.66 -0.86 26.79
C LEU A 71 -5.56 -1.48 25.74
N MET A 72 -6.83 -1.62 26.07
CA MET A 72 -7.83 -2.00 25.07
C MET A 72 -8.20 -0.73 24.33
N PRO A 73 -7.75 -0.53 23.09
CA PRO A 73 -8.16 0.66 22.36
C PRO A 73 -9.66 0.62 22.13
N GLU A 74 -10.29 1.77 22.16
CA GLU A 74 -11.69 1.88 21.81
C GLU A 74 -11.87 1.51 20.34
N THR A 75 -13.08 1.10 19.98
CA THR A 75 -13.37 0.50 18.68
C THR A 75 -12.85 1.30 17.49
N MET A 76 -12.91 2.62 17.57
CA MET A 76 -12.42 3.48 16.48
C MET A 76 -10.90 3.46 16.36
N ASP A 77 -10.23 3.33 17.49
CA ASP A 77 -8.77 3.31 17.50
C ASP A 77 -8.22 2.01 16.93
N VAL A 78 -8.95 0.89 17.15
CA VAL A 78 -8.58 -0.41 16.57
C VAL A 78 -8.55 -0.32 15.05
N THR A 79 -9.58 0.28 14.46
CA THR A 79 -9.64 0.43 13.00
C THR A 79 -8.44 1.21 12.46
N ARG A 80 -8.08 2.29 13.12
CA ARG A 80 -6.93 3.10 12.72
C ARG A 80 -5.62 2.34 12.85
N ILE A 81 -5.47 1.57 13.92
CA ILE A 81 -4.27 0.76 14.14
C ILE A 81 -4.14 -0.28 13.03
N LEU A 82 -5.23 -0.95 12.70
CA LEU A 82 -5.22 -1.96 11.64
C LEU A 82 -4.93 -1.34 10.27
N GLN A 83 -5.52 -0.19 9.98
CA GLN A 83 -5.23 0.54 8.76
C GLN A 83 -3.76 0.95 8.68
N ALA A 84 -3.20 1.42 9.80
CA ALA A 84 -1.79 1.79 9.87
C ALA A 84 -0.88 0.59 9.63
N ARG A 85 -1.25 -0.58 10.13
CA ARG A 85 -0.50 -1.82 9.89
C ARG A 85 -0.51 -2.22 8.43
N ILE A 86 -1.68 -2.16 7.81
CA ILE A 86 -1.81 -2.46 6.38
C ILE A 86 -0.99 -1.47 5.56
N TYR A 87 -1.09 -0.18 5.89
CA TYR A 87 -0.35 0.88 5.24
C TYR A 87 1.17 0.64 5.32
N GLU A 88 1.65 0.35 6.53
CA GLU A 88 3.07 0.09 6.76
C GLU A 88 3.56 -1.11 5.93
N GLN A 89 2.81 -2.21 5.95
CA GLN A 89 3.16 -3.39 5.18
C GLN A 89 3.15 -3.11 3.68
N LEU A 90 2.18 -2.34 3.20
CA LEU A 90 2.12 -1.95 1.80
C LEU A 90 3.33 -1.12 1.37
N THR A 91 3.76 -0.18 2.21
CA THR A 91 4.91 0.65 1.87
C THR A 91 6.19 -0.18 1.78
N ILE A 92 6.35 -1.15 2.67
CA ILE A 92 7.50 -2.06 2.65
C ILE A 92 7.49 -2.92 1.39
N ASP A 93 6.35 -3.53 1.09
CA ASP A 93 6.22 -4.43 -0.06
C ASP A 93 6.31 -3.69 -1.39
N LEU A 94 5.71 -2.51 -1.47
CA LEU A 94 5.79 -1.69 -2.68
C LEU A 94 7.22 -1.22 -2.93
N TRP A 95 7.96 -0.94 -1.87
CA TRP A 95 9.34 -0.47 -1.99
C TRP A 95 10.23 -1.49 -2.69
N GLU A 96 9.99 -2.77 -2.46
CA GLU A 96 10.74 -3.84 -3.10
C GLU A 96 10.60 -3.82 -4.63
N ASP A 97 9.42 -3.48 -5.12
CA ASP A 97 9.12 -3.45 -6.56
C ASP A 97 9.25 -2.05 -7.17
N ALA A 98 9.26 -1.01 -6.32
CA ALA A 98 9.24 0.37 -6.78
C ALA A 98 10.47 0.75 -7.60
N GLU A 99 11.63 0.27 -7.21
CA GLU A 99 12.87 0.56 -7.94
C GLU A 99 12.82 0.02 -9.36
N ASP A 100 12.28 -1.19 -9.52
CA ASP A 100 12.12 -1.81 -10.84
C ASP A 100 11.14 -1.01 -11.70
N LEU A 101 10.03 -0.57 -11.09
CA LEU A 101 9.05 0.25 -11.79
C LEU A 101 9.64 1.59 -12.24
N LEU A 102 10.43 2.19 -11.37
CA LEU A 102 11.09 3.45 -11.69
C LEU A 102 12.09 3.26 -12.83
N ASN A 103 12.88 2.20 -12.77
CA ASN A 103 13.86 1.89 -13.82
C ASN A 103 13.18 1.64 -15.17
N GLU A 104 12.08 0.92 -15.19
CA GLU A 104 11.28 0.71 -16.40
C GLU A 104 10.80 2.03 -16.98
N TYR A 105 10.31 2.90 -16.13
CA TYR A 105 9.83 4.21 -16.56
C TYR A 105 10.97 5.06 -17.13
N LEU A 106 12.12 5.07 -16.46
CA LEU A 106 13.27 5.83 -16.91
C LEU A 106 13.79 5.33 -18.26
N GLU A 107 13.78 4.02 -18.49
CA GLU A 107 14.14 3.44 -19.78
C GLU A 107 13.18 3.89 -20.88
N GLU A 108 11.88 3.91 -20.61
CA GLU A 108 10.88 4.39 -21.55
C GLU A 108 11.09 5.86 -21.90
N VAL A 109 11.39 6.67 -20.89
CA VAL A 109 11.62 8.11 -21.10
C VAL A 109 12.89 8.34 -21.94
N GLU A 110 13.95 7.57 -21.68
CA GLU A 110 15.18 7.66 -22.48
C GLU A 110 14.94 7.31 -23.94
N GLU A 111 14.16 6.27 -24.20
CA GLU A 111 13.80 5.87 -25.56
C GLU A 111 13.03 6.98 -26.29
N GLU A 112 12.10 7.62 -25.59
CA GLU A 112 11.34 8.73 -26.15
C GLU A 112 12.20 9.96 -26.41
N GLU A 113 13.18 10.22 -25.54
CA GLU A 113 14.06 11.39 -25.67
C GLU A 113 15.13 11.20 -26.75
N GLU A 114 15.46 9.97 -27.12
CA GLU A 114 16.43 9.68 -28.18
C GLU A 114 15.90 9.91 -29.57
N GLU A 115 14.63 10.11 -29.71
CA GLU A 115 14.03 10.48 -30.99
C GLU A 115 14.21 11.99 -31.23
#